data_f2171af7064214c99446c0b38c85387a
#
_entry.id   f2171af7064214c99446c0b38c85387a
#
_cell.length_a   1.000
_cell.length_b   1.000
_cell.length_c   1.000
_cell.angle_alpha   90.00
_cell.angle_beta   90.00
_cell.angle_gamma   90.00
#
_symmetry.space_group_name_H-M   'P 1'
#
loop_
_entity.id
_entity.type
_entity.pdbx_description
1 polymer ?
#
loop_
_entity_poly.entity_id
_entity_poly.type
_entity_poly.pdbx_seq_one_letter_code
_entity_poly.pdbx_strand_id
1 'polypeptide(L)'
;TQIGSVAEEADTIYLRPETAQGIFVNFLNVQKTGRMKIPFGIAQTGKAFRNEIVARQFIFRMREFEQMEMQFFVRPGSQMQWYEYWKETRRKWHESIGIPTEKLRYHDHVKLAHYADAALDIEFEFPFGWKELEGIHSRTDFDLTQHAQYSKKKIQYFDNDLNAEGKPIGNYTPYVVETSVGLDRLFLTII
;
A
#
# COMPACT_ATOMS: atom_id res chain seq x y z
N THR A 1 3.03 11.19 -20.22
CA THR A 1 3.88 12.31 -20.66
C THR A 1 4.63 11.89 -21.91
N GLN A 2 4.64 12.72 -22.92
CA GLN A 2 5.43 12.53 -24.13
C GLN A 2 6.79 13.22 -23.96
N ILE A 3 7.85 12.56 -24.37
CA ILE A 3 9.21 13.11 -24.35
C ILE A 3 9.79 12.98 -25.77
N GLY A 4 10.21 14.10 -26.32
CA GLY A 4 10.78 14.23 -27.67
C GLY A 4 10.61 15.65 -28.19
N SER A 5 11.47 16.04 -29.12
CA SER A 5 11.44 17.37 -29.73
C SER A 5 10.37 17.51 -30.81
N VAL A 6 9.88 16.39 -31.36
CA VAL A 6 8.84 16.34 -32.40
C VAL A 6 7.76 15.38 -31.95
N ALA A 7 6.49 15.78 -32.03
CA ALA A 7 5.36 15.01 -31.53
C ALA A 7 5.21 13.61 -32.19
N GLU A 8 5.63 13.46 -33.44
CA GLU A 8 5.56 12.21 -34.21
C GLU A 8 6.63 11.18 -33.78
N GLU A 9 7.71 11.63 -33.12
CA GLU A 9 8.83 10.79 -32.64
C GLU A 9 8.87 10.71 -31.11
N ALA A 10 7.85 11.26 -30.41
CA ALA A 10 7.84 11.35 -28.97
C ALA A 10 7.47 10.02 -28.31
N ASP A 11 8.34 9.51 -27.46
CA ASP A 11 8.05 8.37 -26.60
C ASP A 11 7.05 8.74 -25.51
N THR A 12 6.09 7.83 -25.24
CA THR A 12 5.17 8.00 -24.13
C THR A 12 5.76 7.42 -22.85
N ILE A 13 5.95 8.27 -21.84
CA ILE A 13 6.41 7.85 -20.53
C ILE A 13 5.25 7.91 -19.53
N TYR A 14 5.17 6.89 -18.68
CA TYR A 14 4.22 6.80 -17.59
C TYR A 14 4.88 7.12 -16.25
N LEU A 15 4.28 8.04 -15.50
CA LEU A 15 4.66 8.34 -14.13
C LEU A 15 3.81 7.47 -13.21
N ARG A 16 4.41 6.89 -12.18
CA ARG A 16 3.70 6.01 -11.24
C ARG A 16 2.72 6.79 -10.36
N PRO A 17 1.46 6.32 -10.20
CA PRO A 17 0.48 6.97 -9.33
C PRO A 17 0.60 6.57 -7.85
N GLU A 18 1.41 5.55 -7.56
CA GLU A 18 1.64 4.97 -6.23
C GLU A 18 3.01 4.27 -6.18
N THR A 19 3.49 3.97 -4.99
CA THR A 19 4.75 3.23 -4.79
C THR A 19 4.55 1.72 -4.70
N ALA A 20 3.33 1.24 -4.48
CA ALA A 20 2.96 -0.15 -4.28
C ALA A 20 3.46 -1.09 -5.38
N GLN A 21 3.30 -0.71 -6.65
CA GLN A 21 3.65 -1.58 -7.78
C GLN A 21 5.15 -1.91 -7.83
N GLY A 22 6.02 -0.98 -7.41
CA GLY A 22 7.46 -1.23 -7.27
C GLY A 22 7.78 -2.28 -6.20
N ILE A 23 6.99 -2.34 -5.15
CA ILE A 23 7.09 -3.34 -4.08
C ILE A 23 6.71 -4.73 -4.63
N PHE A 24 5.60 -4.84 -5.35
CA PHE A 24 5.14 -6.12 -5.92
C PHE A 24 6.13 -6.68 -6.94
N VAL A 25 6.72 -5.83 -7.80
CA VAL A 25 7.79 -6.24 -8.73
C VAL A 25 8.98 -6.85 -7.99
N ASN A 26 9.33 -6.32 -6.82
CA ASN A 26 10.46 -6.76 -6.03
C ASN A 26 10.16 -7.91 -5.05
N PHE A 27 8.91 -8.35 -4.93
CA PHE A 27 8.50 -9.36 -3.94
C PHE A 27 9.40 -10.60 -3.96
N LEU A 28 9.56 -11.26 -5.12
CA LEU A 28 10.37 -12.48 -5.22
C LEU A 28 11.84 -12.24 -4.93
N ASN A 29 12.37 -11.07 -5.33
CA ASN A 29 13.76 -10.71 -5.07
C ASN A 29 14.02 -10.58 -3.57
N VAL A 30 13.22 -9.78 -2.88
CA VAL A 30 13.32 -9.58 -1.42
C VAL A 30 13.11 -10.87 -0.66
N GLN A 31 12.05 -11.63 -1.02
CA GLN A 31 11.73 -12.90 -0.35
C GLN A 31 12.89 -13.89 -0.44
N LYS A 32 13.53 -14.04 -1.62
CA LYS A 32 14.61 -14.99 -1.84
C LYS A 32 15.94 -14.52 -1.24
N THR A 33 16.35 -13.29 -1.50
CA THR A 33 17.63 -12.76 -1.02
C THR A 33 17.65 -12.58 0.48
N GLY A 34 16.54 -12.10 1.06
CA GLY A 34 16.36 -11.95 2.49
C GLY A 34 15.97 -13.25 3.22
N ARG A 35 15.70 -14.34 2.50
CA ARG A 35 15.15 -15.59 3.05
C ARG A 35 13.93 -15.35 3.93
N MET A 36 13.08 -14.41 3.50
CA MET A 36 11.93 -13.96 4.27
C MET A 36 10.88 -15.06 4.37
N LYS A 37 10.31 -15.19 5.57
CA LYS A 37 9.17 -16.08 5.84
C LYS A 37 7.91 -15.24 6.01
N ILE A 38 6.79 -15.72 5.48
CA ILE A 38 5.48 -15.09 5.69
C ILE A 38 5.04 -15.30 7.14
N PRO A 39 4.51 -14.25 7.84
CA PRO A 39 4.25 -12.92 7.31
C PRO A 39 5.49 -12.01 7.31
N PHE A 40 5.62 -11.17 6.28
CA PHE A 40 6.63 -10.11 6.25
C PHE A 40 6.17 -8.92 5.42
N GLY A 41 6.72 -7.74 5.66
CA GLY A 41 6.43 -6.52 4.93
C GLY A 41 7.60 -6.00 4.11
N ILE A 42 7.30 -5.31 3.02
CA ILE A 42 8.25 -4.50 2.27
C ILE A 42 7.71 -3.08 2.28
N ALA A 43 8.50 -2.15 2.80
CA ALA A 43 8.15 -0.74 2.84
C ALA A 43 9.01 0.05 1.85
N GLN A 44 8.43 1.07 1.25
CA GLN A 44 9.09 1.97 0.34
C GLN A 44 8.59 3.40 0.55
N THR A 45 9.52 4.35 0.53
CA THR A 45 9.24 5.78 0.42
C THR A 45 9.64 6.25 -0.96
N GLY A 46 8.83 7.07 -1.58
CA GLY A 46 9.17 7.63 -2.89
C GLY A 46 8.06 8.49 -3.48
N LYS A 47 8.40 9.14 -4.60
CA LYS A 47 7.49 10.01 -5.31
C LYS A 47 6.40 9.24 -6.04
N ALA A 48 5.19 9.80 -5.98
CA ALA A 48 4.03 9.40 -6.76
C ALA A 48 3.44 10.62 -7.49
N PHE A 49 2.72 10.35 -8.58
CA PHE A 49 2.23 11.39 -9.48
C PHE A 49 0.76 11.12 -9.81
N ARG A 50 -0.09 12.11 -9.57
CA ARG A 50 -1.51 12.02 -9.93
C ARG A 50 -1.93 13.26 -10.68
N ASN A 51 -2.69 13.09 -11.77
CA ASN A 51 -3.18 14.20 -12.58
C ASN A 51 -4.39 14.88 -11.92
N GLU A 52 -4.14 15.55 -10.79
CA GLU A 52 -5.15 16.30 -10.08
C GLU A 52 -5.60 17.51 -10.91
N ILE A 53 -6.90 17.67 -11.08
CA ILE A 53 -7.48 18.81 -11.81
C ILE A 53 -7.11 20.11 -11.10
N VAL A 54 -7.26 20.14 -9.77
CA VAL A 54 -6.96 21.31 -8.94
C VAL A 54 -6.09 20.87 -7.74
N ALA A 55 -4.84 21.34 -7.73
CA ALA A 55 -4.02 21.31 -6.52
C ALA A 55 -4.57 22.33 -5.51
N ARG A 56 -4.69 21.96 -4.23
CA ARG A 56 -5.29 22.82 -3.21
C ARG A 56 -4.86 22.44 -1.79
N GLN A 57 -5.15 23.34 -0.85
CA GLN A 57 -4.88 23.12 0.57
C GLN A 57 -3.37 22.91 0.83
N PHE A 58 -2.55 23.78 0.23
CA PHE A 58 -1.10 23.75 0.31
C PHE A 58 -0.56 22.38 -0.11
N ILE A 59 0.22 21.69 0.71
CA ILE A 59 0.80 20.38 0.40
C ILE A 59 -0.17 19.20 0.62
N PHE A 60 -1.43 19.45 1.00
CA PHE A 60 -2.40 18.38 1.20
C PHE A 60 -2.79 17.66 -0.11
N ARG A 61 -2.91 18.41 -1.22
CA ARG A 61 -3.27 17.86 -2.54
C ARG A 61 -2.41 18.46 -3.64
N MET A 62 -1.45 17.67 -4.09
CA MET A 62 -0.47 18.02 -5.12
C MET A 62 -0.50 17.00 -6.26
N ARG A 63 0.09 17.36 -7.40
CA ARG A 63 0.26 16.43 -8.54
C ARG A 63 1.49 15.55 -8.42
N GLU A 64 2.51 16.02 -7.72
CA GLU A 64 3.71 15.30 -7.35
C GLU A 64 3.82 15.33 -5.82
N PHE A 65 3.93 14.18 -5.17
CA PHE A 65 3.95 14.04 -3.72
C PHE A 65 4.78 12.82 -3.32
N GLU A 66 5.11 12.70 -2.05
CA GLU A 66 5.80 11.56 -1.50
C GLU A 66 4.83 10.65 -0.74
N GLN A 67 4.92 9.35 -1.02
CA GLN A 67 4.22 8.30 -0.29
C GLN A 67 5.22 7.44 0.47
N MET A 68 4.80 7.00 1.65
CA MET A 68 5.41 5.89 2.39
C MET A 68 4.38 4.76 2.45
N GLU A 69 4.67 3.68 1.78
CA GLU A 69 3.80 2.52 1.69
C GLU A 69 4.51 1.27 2.18
N MET A 70 3.74 0.41 2.85
CA MET A 70 4.14 -0.95 3.18
C MET A 70 3.13 -1.92 2.60
N GLN A 71 3.63 -2.96 1.94
CA GLN A 71 2.85 -4.12 1.53
C GLN A 71 3.24 -5.29 2.42
N PHE A 72 2.31 -5.72 3.26
CA PHE A 72 2.51 -6.80 4.22
C PHE A 72 1.91 -8.09 3.68
N PHE A 73 2.78 -9.05 3.38
CA PHE A 73 2.43 -10.32 2.75
C PHE A 73 2.05 -11.34 3.80
N VAL A 74 0.88 -11.93 3.63
CA VAL A 74 0.28 -12.85 4.60
C VAL A 74 -0.24 -14.12 3.94
N ARG A 75 -0.49 -15.15 4.75
CA ARG A 75 -1.14 -16.37 4.29
C ARG A 75 -2.60 -16.08 3.92
N PRO A 76 -3.10 -16.60 2.77
CA PRO A 76 -4.52 -16.48 2.44
C PRO A 76 -5.42 -16.98 3.58
N GLY A 77 -6.48 -16.23 3.87
CA GLY A 77 -7.39 -16.49 4.98
C GLY A 77 -6.98 -15.84 6.32
N SER A 78 -5.75 -15.31 6.44
CA SER A 78 -5.32 -14.57 7.63
C SER A 78 -5.32 -13.05 7.46
N GLN A 79 -5.66 -12.55 6.27
CA GLN A 79 -5.56 -11.13 5.93
C GLN A 79 -6.39 -10.23 6.83
N MET A 80 -7.59 -10.64 7.25
CA MET A 80 -8.44 -9.81 8.12
C MET A 80 -7.87 -9.65 9.52
N GLN A 81 -7.23 -10.68 10.07
CA GLN A 81 -6.51 -10.59 11.34
C GLN A 81 -5.37 -9.56 11.26
N TRP A 82 -4.61 -9.59 10.16
CA TRP A 82 -3.50 -8.66 9.93
C TRP A 82 -3.98 -7.25 9.58
N TYR A 83 -5.13 -7.12 8.91
CA TYR A 83 -5.78 -5.85 8.66
C TYR A 83 -6.14 -5.13 9.97
N GLU A 84 -6.82 -5.82 10.91
CA GLU A 84 -7.13 -5.26 12.23
C GLU A 84 -5.87 -4.95 13.04
N TYR A 85 -4.85 -5.81 12.97
CA TYR A 85 -3.56 -5.55 13.62
C TYR A 85 -2.89 -4.28 13.10
N TRP A 86 -2.82 -4.08 11.79
CA TRP A 86 -2.18 -2.90 11.19
C TRP A 86 -3.01 -1.64 11.40
N LYS A 87 -4.33 -1.70 11.33
CA LYS A 87 -5.23 -0.62 11.69
C LYS A 87 -4.90 -0.04 13.08
N GLU A 88 -4.86 -0.89 14.10
CA GLU A 88 -4.54 -0.48 15.46
C GLU A 88 -3.07 -0.02 15.62
N THR A 89 -2.14 -0.74 14.99
CA THR A 89 -0.72 -0.44 15.07
C THR A 89 -0.40 0.92 14.45
N ARG A 90 -1.01 1.24 13.29
CA ARG A 90 -0.78 2.52 12.62
C ARG A 90 -1.40 3.68 13.38
N ARG A 91 -2.60 3.52 13.93
CA ARG A 91 -3.20 4.54 14.81
C ARG A 91 -2.30 4.85 16.00
N LYS A 92 -1.87 3.81 16.73
CA LYS A 92 -0.96 3.97 17.88
C LYS A 92 0.37 4.63 17.48
N TRP A 93 0.87 4.34 16.29
CA TRP A 93 2.06 5.00 15.77
C TRP A 93 1.84 6.50 15.56
N HIS A 94 0.73 6.92 14.98
CA HIS A 94 0.38 8.34 14.84
C HIS A 94 0.30 9.03 16.22
N GLU A 95 -0.34 8.39 17.18
CA GLU A 95 -0.40 8.89 18.57
C GLU A 95 1.01 9.01 19.18
N SER A 96 1.88 8.03 18.94
CA SER A 96 3.26 8.01 19.48
C SER A 96 4.16 9.12 18.94
N ILE A 97 3.88 9.65 17.76
CA ILE A 97 4.61 10.80 17.20
C ILE A 97 3.96 12.15 17.53
N GLY A 98 2.97 12.14 18.44
CA GLY A 98 2.40 13.36 19.02
C GLY A 98 1.08 13.83 18.40
N ILE A 99 0.45 13.05 17.53
CA ILE A 99 -0.86 13.41 16.99
C ILE A 99 -1.93 13.11 18.05
N PRO A 100 -2.77 14.10 18.43
CA PRO A 100 -3.79 13.90 19.45
C PRO A 100 -4.82 12.85 19.05
N THR A 101 -5.14 11.92 19.96
CA THR A 101 -6.09 10.82 19.73
C THR A 101 -7.47 11.32 19.31
N GLU A 102 -7.93 12.45 19.90
CA GLU A 102 -9.23 13.06 19.60
C GLU A 102 -9.32 13.66 18.20
N LYS A 103 -8.17 13.89 17.55
CA LYS A 103 -8.07 14.34 16.15
C LYS A 103 -7.91 13.21 15.16
N LEU A 104 -7.95 11.96 15.60
CA LEU A 104 -7.90 10.78 14.75
C LEU A 104 -9.23 10.01 14.81
N ARG A 105 -9.71 9.58 13.67
CA ARG A 105 -10.84 8.65 13.58
C ARG A 105 -10.66 7.64 12.47
N TYR A 106 -11.39 6.54 12.54
CA TYR A 106 -11.52 5.59 11.43
C TYR A 106 -12.69 5.97 10.54
N HIS A 107 -12.49 5.80 9.23
CA HIS A 107 -13.51 5.97 8.23
C HIS A 107 -13.50 4.78 7.28
N ASP A 108 -14.44 3.86 7.46
CA ASP A 108 -14.56 2.67 6.61
C ASP A 108 -15.06 3.03 5.21
N HIS A 109 -14.49 2.41 4.19
CA HIS A 109 -14.93 2.61 2.81
C HIS A 109 -16.20 1.81 2.53
N VAL A 110 -17.30 2.48 2.19
CA VAL A 110 -18.56 1.86 1.80
C VAL A 110 -18.45 1.16 0.43
N LYS A 111 -17.63 1.74 -0.48
CA LYS A 111 -17.37 1.19 -1.81
C LYS A 111 -15.92 0.79 -1.91
N LEU A 112 -15.68 -0.50 -1.87
CA LEU A 112 -14.34 -1.07 -2.01
C LEU A 112 -13.83 -0.99 -3.44
N ALA A 113 -12.51 -0.85 -3.61
CA ALA A 113 -11.84 -1.07 -4.88
C ALA A 113 -11.94 -2.57 -5.26
N HIS A 114 -11.88 -2.86 -6.55
CA HIS A 114 -12.05 -4.23 -7.07
C HIS A 114 -10.98 -5.24 -6.60
N TYR A 115 -9.89 -4.76 -6.05
CA TYR A 115 -8.78 -5.56 -5.53
C TYR A 115 -8.82 -5.75 -4.00
N ALA A 116 -9.76 -5.11 -3.31
CA ALA A 116 -9.80 -5.08 -1.86
C ALA A 116 -11.04 -5.78 -1.30
N ASP A 117 -10.88 -6.52 -0.21
CA ASP A 117 -11.96 -7.10 0.57
C ASP A 117 -12.25 -6.31 1.87
N ALA A 118 -11.34 -5.40 2.27
CA ALA A 118 -11.55 -4.41 3.31
C ALA A 118 -10.69 -3.16 3.06
N ALA A 119 -11.20 -1.99 3.41
CA ALA A 119 -10.48 -0.73 3.34
C ALA A 119 -11.03 0.28 4.33
N LEU A 120 -10.13 1.04 4.97
CA LEU A 120 -10.48 2.21 5.77
C LEU A 120 -9.40 3.28 5.64
N ASP A 121 -9.77 4.50 6.01
CA ASP A 121 -8.83 5.59 6.24
C ASP A 121 -8.71 5.87 7.75
N ILE A 122 -7.49 6.14 8.19
CA ILE A 122 -7.25 6.92 9.40
C ILE A 122 -7.36 8.38 8.96
N GLU A 123 -8.41 9.06 9.38
CA GLU A 123 -8.62 10.48 9.10
C GLU A 123 -8.09 11.34 10.25
N PHE A 124 -7.58 12.51 9.89
CA PHE A 124 -7.20 13.58 10.81
C PHE A 124 -8.11 14.80 10.65
N GLU A 125 -8.38 15.50 11.76
CA GLU A 125 -9.14 16.74 11.78
C GLU A 125 -8.26 17.93 11.40
N PHE A 126 -8.14 18.19 10.10
CA PHE A 126 -7.46 19.39 9.59
C PHE A 126 -8.33 20.64 9.80
N PRO A 127 -7.76 21.88 9.70
CA PRO A 127 -8.55 23.12 9.75
C PRO A 127 -9.68 23.20 8.72
N PHE A 128 -9.59 22.41 7.64
CA PHE A 128 -10.57 22.30 6.56
C PHE A 128 -11.43 21.01 6.65
N GLY A 129 -11.49 20.41 7.84
CA GLY A 129 -12.32 19.25 8.17
C GLY A 129 -11.57 17.92 8.13
N TRP A 130 -12.31 16.86 8.45
CA TRP A 130 -11.81 15.49 8.46
C TRP A 130 -11.36 15.04 7.08
N LYS A 131 -10.14 14.57 6.97
CA LYS A 131 -9.53 14.08 5.73
C LYS A 131 -8.61 12.92 6.00
N GLU A 132 -8.49 12.06 5.00
CA GLU A 132 -7.57 10.94 4.96
C GLU A 132 -6.13 11.37 5.27
N LEU A 133 -5.53 10.74 6.28
CA LEU A 133 -4.12 10.83 6.61
C LEU A 133 -3.38 9.58 6.13
N GLU A 134 -3.93 8.40 6.41
CA GLU A 134 -3.36 7.11 6.03
C GLU A 134 -4.46 6.13 5.64
N GLY A 135 -4.27 5.39 4.54
CA GLY A 135 -5.13 4.29 4.12
C GLY A 135 -4.63 2.94 4.63
N ILE A 136 -5.55 2.07 5.06
CA ILE A 136 -5.29 0.67 5.40
C ILE A 136 -6.19 -0.19 4.53
N HIS A 137 -5.60 -1.11 3.75
CA HIS A 137 -6.34 -1.92 2.79
C HIS A 137 -5.98 -3.40 2.89
N SER A 138 -6.96 -4.28 2.81
CA SER A 138 -6.75 -5.69 2.51
C SER A 138 -6.92 -5.87 0.99
N ARG A 139 -5.80 -6.05 0.27
CA ARG A 139 -5.74 -6.05 -1.21
C ARG A 139 -5.89 -7.43 -1.84
N THR A 140 -6.09 -8.46 -1.05
CA THR A 140 -6.10 -9.87 -1.48
C THR A 140 -4.79 -10.29 -2.18
N ASP A 141 -4.83 -11.18 -3.16
CA ASP A 141 -3.71 -11.58 -4.01
C ASP A 141 -3.70 -10.90 -5.38
N PHE A 142 -4.60 -9.94 -5.58
CA PHE A 142 -4.88 -9.35 -6.89
C PHE A 142 -3.61 -8.85 -7.59
N ASP A 143 -2.83 -7.99 -6.94
CA ASP A 143 -1.65 -7.38 -7.55
C ASP A 143 -0.59 -8.41 -7.93
N LEU A 144 -0.26 -9.35 -7.04
CA LEU A 144 0.72 -10.40 -7.31
C LEU A 144 0.26 -11.31 -8.45
N THR A 145 -1.04 -11.61 -8.51
CA THR A 145 -1.64 -12.39 -9.59
C THR A 145 -1.55 -11.66 -10.93
N GLN A 146 -1.84 -10.35 -10.98
CA GLN A 146 -1.67 -9.53 -12.18
C GLN A 146 -0.21 -9.50 -12.63
N HIS A 147 0.73 -9.24 -11.72
CA HIS A 147 2.15 -9.27 -12.02
C HIS A 147 2.62 -10.64 -12.55
N ALA A 148 2.13 -11.73 -11.98
CA ALA A 148 2.43 -13.08 -12.47
C ALA A 148 1.90 -13.30 -13.89
N GLN A 149 0.67 -12.89 -14.16
CA GLN A 149 0.02 -13.03 -15.46
C GLN A 149 0.77 -12.27 -16.57
N TYR A 150 1.10 -11.00 -16.33
CA TYR A 150 1.73 -10.17 -17.37
C TYR A 150 3.23 -10.46 -17.53
N SER A 151 3.95 -10.74 -16.46
CA SER A 151 5.37 -11.08 -16.52
C SER A 151 5.65 -12.52 -16.96
N LYS A 152 4.63 -13.39 -16.99
CA LYS A 152 4.73 -14.85 -17.20
C LYS A 152 5.62 -15.54 -16.15
N LYS A 153 5.86 -14.90 -15.00
CA LYS A 153 6.62 -15.47 -13.90
C LYS A 153 5.70 -15.99 -12.81
N LYS A 154 6.02 -17.15 -12.26
CA LYS A 154 5.32 -17.71 -11.11
C LYS A 154 5.67 -16.93 -9.85
N ILE A 155 4.74 -16.10 -9.36
CA ILE A 155 4.91 -15.32 -8.14
C ILE A 155 4.16 -16.03 -7.01
N GLN A 156 4.86 -16.94 -6.34
CA GLN A 156 4.31 -17.75 -5.24
C GLN A 156 5.33 -17.90 -4.12
N TYR A 157 4.81 -18.07 -2.92
CA TYR A 157 5.57 -18.46 -1.75
C TYR A 157 5.38 -19.95 -1.49
N PHE A 158 6.46 -20.67 -1.20
CA PHE A 158 6.39 -22.05 -0.73
C PHE A 158 6.46 -22.08 0.79
N ASP A 159 5.40 -22.57 1.41
CA ASP A 159 5.24 -22.62 2.85
C ASP A 159 5.52 -24.03 3.36
N ASN A 160 6.58 -24.14 4.18
CA ASN A 160 7.00 -25.38 4.79
C ASN A 160 6.24 -25.72 6.08
N ASP A 161 5.43 -24.79 6.59
CA ASP A 161 4.62 -25.06 7.78
C ASP A 161 3.65 -26.19 7.49
N LEU A 162 3.37 -26.99 8.50
CA LEU A 162 2.49 -28.14 8.36
C LEU A 162 1.03 -27.72 8.54
N ASN A 163 0.18 -28.24 7.67
CA ASN A 163 -1.28 -28.15 7.82
C ASN A 163 -1.80 -29.13 8.90
N ALA A 164 -3.11 -29.14 9.13
CA ALA A 164 -3.74 -30.02 10.12
C ALA A 164 -3.51 -31.53 9.86
N GLU A 165 -3.15 -31.91 8.62
CA GLU A 165 -2.85 -33.28 8.21
C GLU A 165 -1.36 -33.64 8.35
N GLY A 166 -0.52 -32.71 8.86
CA GLY A 166 0.92 -32.91 9.01
C GLY A 166 1.71 -32.82 7.69
N LYS A 167 1.13 -32.23 6.63
CA LYS A 167 1.79 -32.02 5.33
C LYS A 167 2.14 -30.54 5.14
N PRO A 168 3.21 -30.22 4.40
CA PRO A 168 3.50 -28.82 4.05
C PRO A 168 2.30 -28.14 3.39
N ILE A 169 2.04 -26.89 3.76
CA ILE A 169 0.97 -26.09 3.16
C ILE A 169 1.20 -25.91 1.64
N GLY A 170 2.47 -25.78 1.25
CA GLY A 170 2.85 -25.76 -0.16
C GLY A 170 2.82 -24.38 -0.78
N ASN A 171 2.64 -24.32 -2.11
CA ASN A 171 2.69 -23.07 -2.86
C ASN A 171 1.36 -22.33 -2.82
N TYR A 172 1.41 -21.02 -2.58
CA TYR A 172 0.28 -20.10 -2.75
C TYR A 172 0.76 -18.72 -3.14
N THR A 173 -0.12 -17.92 -3.74
CA THR A 173 0.08 -16.48 -3.91
C THR A 173 -0.31 -15.79 -2.59
N PRO A 174 0.60 -15.04 -1.94
CA PRO A 174 0.26 -14.36 -0.69
C PRO A 174 -0.87 -13.34 -0.85
N TYR A 175 -1.66 -13.17 0.20
CA TYR A 175 -2.54 -12.02 0.32
C TYR A 175 -1.77 -10.83 0.89
N VAL A 176 -2.28 -9.63 0.67
CA VAL A 176 -1.56 -8.39 0.99
C VAL A 176 -2.41 -7.50 1.87
N VAL A 177 -1.81 -7.00 2.95
CA VAL A 177 -2.36 -5.89 3.74
C VAL A 177 -1.46 -4.68 3.53
N GLU A 178 -2.05 -3.60 3.07
CA GLU A 178 -1.36 -2.34 2.77
C GLU A 178 -1.55 -1.33 3.88
N THR A 179 -0.50 -0.56 4.16
CA THR A 179 -0.58 0.72 4.85
C THR A 179 0.07 1.79 3.98
N SER A 180 -0.63 2.90 3.75
CA SER A 180 -0.18 3.94 2.84
C SER A 180 -0.43 5.32 3.43
N VAL A 181 0.65 6.08 3.69
CA VAL A 181 0.60 7.45 4.19
C VAL A 181 1.28 8.41 3.22
N GLY A 182 0.62 9.55 2.96
CA GLY A 182 1.23 10.66 2.25
C GLY A 182 2.19 11.41 3.18
N LEU A 183 3.49 11.43 2.87
CA LEU A 183 4.49 12.11 3.72
C LEU A 183 4.23 13.60 3.84
N ASP A 184 3.81 14.26 2.76
CA ASP A 184 3.46 15.68 2.77
C ASP A 184 2.26 15.96 3.69
N ARG A 185 1.25 15.08 3.69
CA ARG A 185 0.09 15.18 4.61
C ARG A 185 0.51 14.92 6.05
N LEU A 186 1.36 13.93 6.29
CA LEU A 186 1.88 13.64 7.62
C LEU A 186 2.67 14.82 8.16
N PHE A 187 3.54 15.42 7.33
CA PHE A 187 4.28 16.62 7.69
C PHE A 187 3.32 17.77 8.05
N LEU A 188 2.30 18.03 7.22
CA LEU A 188 1.27 19.05 7.48
C LEU A 188 0.48 18.77 8.76
N THR A 189 0.37 17.53 9.20
CA THR A 189 -0.35 17.13 10.41
C THR A 189 0.48 17.40 11.68
N ILE A 190 1.83 17.32 11.57
CA ILE A 190 2.74 17.44 12.71
C ILE A 190 3.08 18.90 13.02
N ILE A 191 3.12 19.80 12.01
CA ILE A 191 3.42 21.24 12.18
C ILE A 191 2.20 22.02 12.65
#